data_2fc43552f7c0f98f32ef26bc3b14fad0
#
_entry.id   2fc43552f7c0f98f32ef26bc3b14fad0
#
_cell.length_a   1.000
_cell.length_b   1.000
_cell.length_c   1.000
_cell.angle_alpha   90.00
_cell.angle_beta   90.00
_cell.angle_gamma   90.00
#
_symmetry.space_group_name_H-M   'P 1'
#
loop_
_entity.id
_entity.type
_entity.pdbx_description
1 polymer ?
#
loop_
_entity_poly.entity_id
_entity_poly.type
_entity_poly.pdbx_seq_one_letter_code
_entity_poly.pdbx_strand_id
1 'polypeptide(L)'
;YYYLITFQNAMRIRLILVFITLICPLISIADNVKDAYLFQKVDYQQGLSNSAVLCLFQDNEGLMWFGTYDGVNCYDGKSMEVFRSDFSEQKTLSNNIIHSIQQADSSCLWITTHLGANRFSKDSRQVICNYEFDTDFVIHSNHAGNTWALSYDWIAYYNTHHRRFVRIPMPDIKMLKVDVRAFVTDEGELYLFPYESGDLYRFSLNSFDQDTLSTRLTTTPSHFHSKQIQYVCYQNGVFCFYDSDYDLFVYDISRKSKI
;
A
#
# COMPACT_ATOMS: atom_id res chain seq x y z
N TYR A 1 -24.35 40.31 60.49
CA TYR A 1 -24.79 39.71 59.20
C TYR A 1 -23.64 39.47 58.21
N TYR A 2 -22.67 40.34 58.12
CA TYR A 2 -21.55 40.21 57.16
C TYR A 2 -20.59 39.03 57.53
N TYR A 3 -20.36 38.72 58.79
CA TYR A 3 -19.50 37.65 59.23
C TYR A 3 -20.07 36.23 58.95
N LEU A 4 -21.39 36.07 58.98
CA LEU A 4 -22.02 34.78 58.70
C LEU A 4 -21.98 34.42 57.22
N ILE A 5 -22.10 35.41 56.29
CA ILE A 5 -22.06 35.20 54.83
C ILE A 5 -20.65 34.84 54.40
N THR A 6 -19.63 35.44 54.97
CA THR A 6 -18.21 35.11 54.67
C THR A 6 -17.82 33.73 55.13
N PHE A 7 -18.36 33.28 56.29
CA PHE A 7 -18.10 31.95 56.82
C PHE A 7 -18.76 30.84 56.00
N GLN A 8 -19.99 31.06 55.56
CA GLN A 8 -20.70 30.13 54.66
C GLN A 8 -20.03 30.02 53.28
N ASN A 9 -19.53 31.10 52.71
CA ASN A 9 -18.80 31.09 51.42
C ASN A 9 -17.45 30.40 51.57
N ALA A 10 -16.72 30.62 52.64
CA ALA A 10 -15.45 29.94 52.92
C ALA A 10 -15.62 28.42 53.10
N MET A 11 -16.70 27.99 53.73
CA MET A 11 -17.05 26.59 53.94
C MET A 11 -17.44 25.90 52.60
N ARG A 12 -18.23 26.63 51.73
CA ARG A 12 -18.54 26.14 50.38
C ARG A 12 -17.34 25.99 49.50
N ILE A 13 -16.43 26.93 49.51
CA ILE A 13 -15.14 26.84 48.74
C ILE A 13 -14.29 25.69 49.23
N ARG A 14 -14.17 25.45 50.52
CA ARG A 14 -13.43 24.30 51.09
C ARG A 14 -14.06 22.97 50.70
N LEU A 15 -15.39 22.85 50.67
CA LEU A 15 -16.12 21.67 50.21
C LEU A 15 -15.88 21.39 48.72
N ILE A 16 -15.87 22.43 47.87
CA ILE A 16 -15.58 22.31 46.42
C ILE A 16 -14.18 21.88 46.21
N LEU A 17 -13.19 22.43 46.93
CA LEU A 17 -11.80 22.03 46.85
C LEU A 17 -11.57 20.57 47.29
N VAL A 18 -12.24 20.13 48.36
CA VAL A 18 -12.19 18.71 48.80
C VAL A 18 -12.82 17.79 47.73
N PHE A 19 -13.91 18.22 47.10
CA PHE A 19 -14.53 17.44 46.03
C PHE A 19 -13.64 17.34 44.77
N ILE A 20 -12.99 18.44 44.41
CA ILE A 20 -12.01 18.44 43.28
C ILE A 20 -10.81 17.55 43.58
N THR A 21 -10.25 17.56 44.79
CA THR A 21 -9.12 16.71 45.20
C THR A 21 -9.48 15.24 45.27
N LEU A 22 -10.76 14.90 45.59
CA LEU A 22 -11.25 13.52 45.61
C LEU A 22 -11.57 12.97 44.19
N ILE A 23 -11.98 13.83 43.25
CA ILE A 23 -12.31 13.45 41.87
C ILE A 23 -11.05 13.41 41.00
N CYS A 24 -10.05 14.27 41.23
CA CYS A 24 -8.82 14.35 40.44
C CYS A 24 -8.07 13.01 40.36
N PRO A 25 -7.89 12.22 41.43
CA PRO A 25 -7.22 10.91 41.31
C PRO A 25 -8.07 9.85 40.59
N LEU A 26 -9.41 10.00 40.54
CA LEU A 26 -10.27 9.08 39.78
C LEU A 26 -10.17 9.29 38.27
N ILE A 27 -9.86 10.51 37.81
CA ILE A 27 -9.63 10.82 36.40
C ILE A 27 -8.25 10.35 35.95
N SER A 28 -7.26 10.33 36.84
CA SER A 28 -5.89 9.90 36.52
C SER A 28 -5.69 8.38 36.39
N ILE A 29 -6.70 7.57 36.74
CA ILE A 29 -6.64 6.10 36.63
C ILE A 29 -7.07 5.62 35.24
N ALA A 30 -7.68 6.49 34.42
CA ALA A 30 -8.23 6.11 33.11
C ALA A 30 -7.18 6.00 31.98
N ASP A 31 -5.94 6.45 32.18
CA ASP A 31 -4.94 6.57 31.10
C ASP A 31 -3.82 5.49 31.09
N ASN A 32 -3.98 4.39 31.82
CA ASN A 32 -3.03 3.29 31.80
C ASN A 32 -3.63 1.96 31.34
N VAL A 33 -4.53 2.00 30.35
CA VAL A 33 -4.71 0.82 29.49
C VAL A 33 -3.54 0.82 28.54
N LYS A 34 -2.44 0.19 28.93
CA LYS A 34 -1.42 -0.27 28.00
C LYS A 34 -2.18 -1.16 27.03
N ASP A 35 -2.31 -0.73 25.77
CA ASP A 35 -2.80 -1.57 24.69
C ASP A 35 -1.94 -2.83 24.71
N ALA A 36 -2.48 -3.89 25.31
CA ALA A 36 -1.82 -5.18 25.31
C ALA A 36 -1.97 -5.74 23.90
N TYR A 37 -0.94 -5.57 23.07
CA TYR A 37 -0.89 -6.19 21.75
C TYR A 37 -0.96 -7.69 21.92
N LEU A 38 -2.01 -8.30 21.42
CA LEU A 38 -2.18 -9.75 21.40
C LEU A 38 -1.58 -10.27 20.07
N PHE A 39 -0.47 -10.98 20.17
CA PHE A 39 0.13 -11.63 19.01
C PHE A 39 -0.50 -13.02 18.83
N GLN A 40 -1.07 -13.25 17.64
CA GLN A 40 -1.57 -14.55 17.25
C GLN A 40 -0.72 -15.09 16.09
N LYS A 41 -0.23 -16.31 16.24
CA LYS A 41 0.47 -17.01 15.17
C LYS A 41 -0.55 -17.55 14.17
N VAL A 42 -0.31 -17.29 12.87
CA VAL A 42 -1.07 -17.88 11.78
C VAL A 42 -0.14 -18.85 11.03
N ASP A 43 -0.47 -20.13 11.05
CA ASP A 43 0.33 -21.18 10.42
C ASP A 43 -0.57 -22.26 9.77
N TYR A 44 -0.01 -23.43 9.48
CA TYR A 44 -0.75 -24.56 8.90
C TYR A 44 -1.93 -25.06 9.76
N GLN A 45 -1.92 -24.80 11.07
CA GLN A 45 -3.04 -25.18 11.96
C GLN A 45 -4.29 -24.33 11.68
N GLN A 46 -4.09 -23.09 11.21
CA GLN A 46 -5.16 -22.21 10.74
C GLN A 46 -5.47 -22.40 9.24
N GLY A 47 -4.79 -23.33 8.56
CA GLY A 47 -5.04 -23.66 7.16
C GLY A 47 -4.12 -22.97 6.15
N LEU A 48 -3.04 -22.30 6.60
CA LEU A 48 -2.07 -21.68 5.70
C LEU A 48 -1.43 -22.73 4.78
N SER A 49 -1.46 -22.50 3.47
CA SER A 49 -1.03 -23.46 2.45
C SER A 49 0.48 -23.75 2.49
N ASN A 50 1.28 -22.75 2.88
CA ASN A 50 2.73 -22.89 3.00
C ASN A 50 3.25 -21.90 4.05
N SER A 51 4.21 -22.31 4.87
CA SER A 51 4.80 -21.48 5.93
C SER A 51 5.71 -20.35 5.41
N ALA A 52 6.19 -20.45 4.17
CA ALA A 52 6.95 -19.40 3.53
C ALA A 52 5.99 -18.38 2.88
N VAL A 53 5.64 -17.37 3.64
CA VAL A 53 4.82 -16.23 3.20
C VAL A 53 5.73 -15.22 2.50
N LEU A 54 5.46 -14.94 1.23
CA LEU A 54 6.23 -14.04 0.40
C LEU A 54 5.68 -12.61 0.41
N CYS A 55 4.36 -12.46 0.56
CA CYS A 55 3.71 -11.15 0.63
C CYS A 55 2.44 -11.21 1.50
N LEU A 56 2.08 -10.04 2.02
CA LEU A 56 0.89 -9.80 2.84
C LEU A 56 0.12 -8.61 2.27
N PHE A 57 -1.19 -8.71 2.29
CA PHE A 57 -2.07 -7.63 1.89
C PHE A 57 -3.36 -7.66 2.70
N GLN A 58 -3.82 -6.49 3.18
CA GLN A 58 -5.16 -6.34 3.73
C GLN A 58 -6.02 -5.59 2.73
N ASP A 59 -7.14 -6.19 2.33
CA ASP A 59 -8.03 -5.57 1.38
C ASP A 59 -8.97 -4.54 2.03
N ASN A 60 -9.75 -3.85 1.19
CA ASN A 60 -10.71 -2.83 1.64
C ASN A 60 -11.91 -3.38 2.45
N GLU A 61 -12.07 -4.68 2.54
CA GLU A 61 -13.07 -5.37 3.37
C GLU A 61 -12.48 -5.84 4.70
N GLY A 62 -11.16 -5.67 4.88
CA GLY A 62 -10.43 -6.07 6.09
C GLY A 62 -9.96 -7.52 6.06
N LEU A 63 -10.15 -8.25 4.97
CA LEU A 63 -9.63 -9.60 4.81
C LEU A 63 -8.11 -9.57 4.63
N MET A 64 -7.44 -10.52 5.27
CA MET A 64 -5.99 -10.68 5.15
C MET A 64 -5.66 -11.71 4.06
N TRP A 65 -4.81 -11.30 3.14
CA TRP A 65 -4.34 -12.12 2.03
C TRP A 65 -2.86 -12.44 2.20
N PHE A 66 -2.52 -13.73 2.09
CA PHE A 66 -1.15 -14.23 2.22
C PHE A 66 -0.74 -14.88 0.91
N GLY A 67 0.25 -14.31 0.25
CA GLY A 67 0.88 -14.94 -0.91
C GLY A 67 2.04 -15.83 -0.46
N THR A 68 2.04 -17.08 -0.92
CA THR A 68 3.00 -18.10 -0.51
C THR A 68 3.65 -18.77 -1.72
N TYR A 69 4.51 -19.76 -1.48
CA TYR A 69 5.01 -20.67 -2.54
C TYR A 69 3.95 -21.67 -3.02
N ASP A 70 2.80 -21.78 -2.33
CA ASP A 70 1.74 -22.74 -2.66
C ASP A 70 0.35 -22.09 -2.72
N GLY A 71 0.26 -20.99 -3.46
CA GLY A 71 -0.97 -20.26 -3.72
C GLY A 71 -1.23 -19.07 -2.82
N VAL A 72 -2.41 -18.51 -2.97
CA VAL A 72 -2.93 -17.38 -2.21
C VAL A 72 -3.88 -17.86 -1.14
N ASN A 73 -3.77 -17.34 0.05
CA ASN A 73 -4.59 -17.64 1.20
C ASN A 73 -5.38 -16.40 1.62
N CYS A 74 -6.68 -16.52 1.78
CA CYS A 74 -7.56 -15.47 2.28
C CYS A 74 -8.02 -15.84 3.70
N TYR A 75 -7.81 -14.94 4.65
CA TYR A 75 -8.12 -15.15 6.07
C TYR A 75 -9.09 -14.08 6.57
N ASP A 76 -10.21 -14.52 7.13
CA ASP A 76 -11.27 -13.66 7.67
C ASP A 76 -11.17 -13.46 9.20
N GLY A 77 -10.08 -13.89 9.82
CA GLY A 77 -9.91 -13.91 11.27
C GLY A 77 -10.31 -15.23 11.95
N LYS A 78 -10.95 -16.15 11.22
CA LYS A 78 -11.42 -17.45 11.74
C LYS A 78 -11.04 -18.62 10.84
N SER A 79 -11.25 -18.48 9.54
CA SER A 79 -11.06 -19.52 8.53
C SER A 79 -10.10 -19.05 7.44
N MET A 80 -9.43 -20.01 6.83
CA MET A 80 -8.51 -19.82 5.72
C MET A 80 -9.08 -20.47 4.47
N GLU A 81 -9.18 -19.70 3.40
CA GLU A 81 -9.51 -20.20 2.06
C GLU A 81 -8.26 -20.13 1.18
N VAL A 82 -7.98 -21.21 0.43
CA VAL A 82 -6.75 -21.32 -0.37
C VAL A 82 -7.07 -21.41 -1.85
N PHE A 83 -6.42 -20.57 -2.65
CA PHE A 83 -6.54 -20.50 -4.10
C PHE A 83 -5.23 -20.93 -4.73
N ARG A 84 -5.31 -21.90 -5.66
CA ARG A 84 -4.17 -22.47 -6.37
C ARG A 84 -4.35 -22.43 -7.87
N SER A 85 -3.26 -22.61 -8.56
CA SER A 85 -3.28 -22.91 -9.99
C SER A 85 -3.79 -24.34 -10.21
N ASP A 86 -4.72 -24.50 -11.12
CA ASP A 86 -5.13 -25.79 -11.64
C ASP A 86 -5.12 -25.73 -13.17
N PHE A 87 -4.22 -26.48 -13.80
CA PHE A 87 -4.07 -26.50 -15.25
C PHE A 87 -5.25 -27.17 -15.97
N SER A 88 -6.08 -27.92 -15.25
CA SER A 88 -7.29 -28.56 -15.78
C SER A 88 -8.50 -27.62 -15.77
N GLU A 89 -8.45 -26.55 -14.97
CA GLU A 89 -9.55 -25.60 -14.79
C GLU A 89 -9.20 -24.22 -15.35
N GLN A 90 -10.18 -23.61 -16.00
CA GLN A 90 -10.10 -22.20 -16.38
C GLN A 90 -10.42 -21.31 -15.15
N LYS A 91 -9.89 -20.11 -15.12
CA LYS A 91 -10.13 -19.10 -14.06
C LYS A 91 -9.45 -19.39 -12.72
N THR A 92 -8.38 -20.14 -12.74
CA THR A 92 -7.47 -20.33 -11.61
C THR A 92 -6.21 -19.48 -11.77
N LEU A 93 -5.38 -19.44 -10.74
CA LEU A 93 -4.10 -18.71 -10.79
C LEU A 93 -3.19 -19.26 -11.89
N SER A 94 -2.41 -18.40 -12.51
CA SER A 94 -1.42 -18.81 -13.52
C SER A 94 -0.27 -19.63 -12.95
N ASN A 95 0.04 -19.46 -11.65
CA ASN A 95 1.08 -20.21 -10.94
C ASN A 95 0.84 -20.14 -9.42
N ASN A 96 1.42 -21.09 -8.66
CA ASN A 96 1.30 -21.13 -7.21
C ASN A 96 2.33 -20.27 -6.46
N ILE A 97 3.40 -19.84 -7.11
CA ILE A 97 4.41 -18.95 -6.50
C ILE A 97 3.91 -17.52 -6.61
N ILE A 98 3.54 -16.92 -5.47
CA ILE A 98 2.95 -15.59 -5.41
C ILE A 98 4.00 -14.55 -5.05
N HIS A 99 4.17 -13.54 -5.90
CA HIS A 99 5.13 -12.46 -5.68
C HIS A 99 4.52 -11.25 -4.99
N SER A 100 3.32 -10.85 -5.39
CA SER A 100 2.63 -9.72 -4.76
C SER A 100 1.12 -9.82 -4.84
N ILE A 101 0.44 -9.13 -3.92
CA ILE A 101 -1.01 -8.97 -3.91
C ILE A 101 -1.30 -7.49 -3.68
N GLN A 102 -2.17 -6.90 -4.50
CA GLN A 102 -2.55 -5.49 -4.41
C GLN A 102 -4.02 -5.30 -4.78
N GLN A 103 -4.63 -4.21 -4.30
CA GLN A 103 -5.97 -3.82 -4.71
C GLN A 103 -5.97 -3.43 -6.19
N ALA A 104 -6.83 -4.04 -7.00
CA ALA A 104 -7.04 -3.63 -8.39
C ALA A 104 -8.16 -2.59 -8.51
N ASP A 105 -9.28 -2.84 -7.83
CA ASP A 105 -10.42 -1.95 -7.65
C ASP A 105 -11.24 -2.42 -6.44
N SER A 106 -12.44 -1.90 -6.22
CA SER A 106 -13.25 -2.28 -5.04
C SER A 106 -13.53 -3.78 -4.93
N SER A 107 -13.67 -4.49 -6.04
CA SER A 107 -14.08 -5.92 -6.09
C SER A 107 -12.96 -6.86 -6.51
N CYS A 108 -11.82 -6.35 -6.99
CA CYS A 108 -10.77 -7.16 -7.58
C CYS A 108 -9.41 -6.91 -6.95
N LEU A 109 -8.59 -7.95 -6.98
CA LEU A 109 -7.17 -7.91 -6.62
C LEU A 109 -6.28 -8.16 -7.84
N TRP A 110 -5.12 -7.57 -7.86
CA TRP A 110 -3.98 -8.00 -8.64
C TRP A 110 -3.17 -9.01 -7.85
N ILE A 111 -2.99 -10.18 -8.38
CA ILE A 111 -2.15 -11.25 -7.83
C ILE A 111 -1.07 -11.54 -8.85
N THR A 112 0.17 -11.18 -8.54
CA THR A 112 1.30 -11.50 -9.43
C THR A 112 1.94 -12.80 -9.01
N THR A 113 2.21 -13.62 -10.00
CA THR A 113 2.82 -14.93 -9.86
C THR A 113 4.10 -15.01 -10.70
N HIS A 114 4.80 -16.11 -10.60
CA HIS A 114 5.98 -16.36 -11.44
C HIS A 114 5.68 -16.37 -12.95
N LEU A 115 4.44 -16.66 -13.37
CA LEU A 115 4.07 -16.73 -14.79
C LEU A 115 3.24 -15.54 -15.29
N GLY A 116 2.91 -14.58 -14.43
CA GLY A 116 2.14 -13.43 -14.89
C GLY A 116 1.27 -12.79 -13.81
N ALA A 117 0.45 -11.82 -14.24
CA ALA A 117 -0.50 -11.11 -13.40
C ALA A 117 -1.91 -11.67 -13.56
N ASN A 118 -2.56 -11.93 -12.44
CA ASN A 118 -3.92 -12.44 -12.39
C ASN A 118 -4.83 -11.36 -11.83
N ARG A 119 -5.90 -11.03 -12.53
CA ARG A 119 -6.97 -10.22 -11.97
C ARG A 119 -7.97 -11.14 -11.31
N PHE A 120 -8.01 -11.12 -10.00
CA PHE A 120 -8.83 -11.99 -9.17
C PHE A 120 -10.05 -11.24 -8.66
N SER A 121 -11.24 -11.80 -8.87
CA SER A 121 -12.50 -11.27 -8.34
C SER A 121 -12.73 -11.79 -6.94
N LYS A 122 -12.90 -10.89 -5.97
CA LYS A 122 -13.25 -11.23 -4.59
C LYS A 122 -14.66 -11.80 -4.48
N ASP A 123 -15.60 -11.28 -5.29
CA ASP A 123 -17.01 -11.71 -5.28
C ASP A 123 -17.20 -13.13 -5.79
N SER A 124 -16.61 -13.44 -6.95
CA SER A 124 -16.73 -14.77 -7.56
C SER A 124 -15.69 -15.77 -7.05
N ARG A 125 -14.70 -15.31 -6.28
CA ARG A 125 -13.58 -16.13 -5.78
C ARG A 125 -12.80 -16.83 -6.91
N GLN A 126 -12.63 -16.15 -8.04
CA GLN A 126 -12.01 -16.71 -9.24
C GLN A 126 -11.14 -15.67 -9.96
N VAL A 127 -10.18 -16.16 -10.71
CA VAL A 127 -9.42 -15.32 -11.66
C VAL A 127 -10.33 -15.00 -12.85
N ILE A 128 -10.43 -13.72 -13.20
CA ILE A 128 -11.24 -13.25 -14.34
C ILE A 128 -10.41 -12.98 -15.58
N CYS A 129 -9.12 -12.67 -15.42
CA CYS A 129 -8.15 -12.48 -16.51
C CYS A 129 -6.77 -12.85 -16.05
N ASN A 130 -6.00 -13.48 -16.92
CA ASN A 130 -4.56 -13.71 -16.78
C ASN A 130 -3.82 -12.89 -17.83
N TYR A 131 -2.70 -12.28 -17.43
CA TYR A 131 -1.82 -11.50 -18.26
C TYR A 131 -0.41 -12.08 -18.14
N GLU A 132 0.08 -12.64 -19.24
CA GLU A 132 1.44 -13.17 -19.31
C GLU A 132 2.39 -12.07 -19.74
N PHE A 133 3.57 -12.06 -19.15
CA PHE A 133 4.66 -11.17 -19.51
C PHE A 133 5.89 -12.00 -19.84
N ASP A 134 6.65 -11.53 -20.80
CA ASP A 134 7.85 -12.18 -21.32
C ASP A 134 9.11 -11.94 -20.46
N THR A 135 8.99 -11.11 -19.44
CA THR A 135 10.07 -10.74 -18.53
C THR A 135 9.54 -10.57 -17.11
N ASP A 136 10.43 -10.57 -16.13
CA ASP A 136 10.11 -10.23 -14.75
C ASP A 136 9.49 -8.82 -14.66
N PHE A 137 8.46 -8.68 -13.85
CA PHE A 137 7.72 -7.44 -13.70
C PHE A 137 7.18 -7.25 -12.29
N VAL A 138 6.86 -6.01 -11.97
CA VAL A 138 6.17 -5.63 -10.72
C VAL A 138 4.94 -4.81 -11.07
N ILE A 139 3.83 -5.06 -10.39
CA ILE A 139 2.62 -4.24 -10.49
C ILE A 139 2.60 -3.23 -9.35
N HIS A 140 2.21 -2.01 -9.68
CA HIS A 140 1.88 -0.94 -8.74
C HIS A 140 0.49 -0.43 -9.06
N SER A 141 -0.39 -0.41 -8.06
CA SER A 141 -1.76 0.09 -8.19
C SER A 141 -2.14 0.97 -7.02
N ASN A 142 -3.08 1.89 -7.24
CA ASN A 142 -3.72 2.66 -6.20
C ASN A 142 -5.14 2.13 -5.89
N HIS A 143 -5.77 2.68 -4.86
CA HIS A 143 -7.13 2.28 -4.46
C HIS A 143 -8.21 2.63 -5.49
N ALA A 144 -7.95 3.58 -6.40
CA ALA A 144 -8.85 3.96 -7.49
C ALA A 144 -8.78 3.02 -8.72
N GLY A 145 -7.89 2.02 -8.69
CA GLY A 145 -7.73 1.03 -9.76
C GLY A 145 -6.76 1.44 -10.87
N ASN A 146 -6.07 2.56 -10.73
CA ASN A 146 -5.00 2.92 -11.64
C ASN A 146 -3.81 1.99 -11.42
N THR A 147 -3.43 1.27 -12.45
CA THR A 147 -2.46 0.18 -12.37
C THR A 147 -1.37 0.33 -13.42
N TRP A 148 -0.14 0.18 -12.99
CA TRP A 148 1.06 0.18 -13.80
C TRP A 148 1.82 -1.12 -13.61
N ALA A 149 2.39 -1.63 -14.68
CA ALA A 149 3.33 -2.74 -14.66
C ALA A 149 4.69 -2.25 -15.12
N LEU A 150 5.72 -2.62 -14.38
CA LEU A 150 7.11 -2.22 -14.64
C LEU A 150 7.97 -3.46 -14.79
N SER A 151 8.80 -3.45 -15.82
CA SER A 151 9.88 -4.40 -16.03
C SER A 151 11.20 -3.66 -16.21
N TYR A 152 12.30 -4.38 -16.33
CA TYR A 152 13.62 -3.79 -16.53
C TYR A 152 13.78 -3.05 -17.88
N ASP A 153 12.93 -3.31 -18.87
CA ASP A 153 13.01 -2.79 -20.25
C ASP A 153 11.72 -2.13 -20.76
N TRP A 154 10.61 -2.20 -20.00
CA TRP A 154 9.35 -1.59 -20.39
C TRP A 154 8.52 -1.14 -19.18
N ILE A 155 7.62 -0.20 -19.46
CA ILE A 155 6.53 0.22 -18.56
C ILE A 155 5.22 0.01 -19.31
N ALA A 156 4.19 -0.44 -18.61
CA ALA A 156 2.85 -0.57 -19.16
C ALA A 156 1.80 -0.01 -18.20
N TYR A 157 0.76 0.56 -18.77
CA TYR A 157 -0.41 1.01 -18.04
C TYR A 157 -1.58 0.06 -18.31
N TYR A 158 -2.36 -0.25 -17.28
CA TYR A 158 -3.58 -1.05 -17.43
C TYR A 158 -4.75 -0.18 -17.90
N ASN A 159 -5.19 -0.40 -19.15
CA ASN A 159 -6.38 0.22 -19.69
C ASN A 159 -7.63 -0.55 -19.25
N THR A 160 -8.42 0.05 -18.35
CA THR A 160 -9.61 -0.58 -17.76
C THR A 160 -10.73 -0.78 -18.79
N HIS A 161 -10.84 0.10 -19.80
CA HIS A 161 -11.86 -0.01 -20.86
C HIS A 161 -11.57 -1.21 -21.77
N HIS A 162 -10.32 -1.35 -22.21
CA HIS A 162 -9.91 -2.46 -23.08
C HIS A 162 -9.45 -3.71 -22.31
N ARG A 163 -9.39 -3.63 -20.98
CA ARG A 163 -8.95 -4.71 -20.09
C ARG A 163 -7.61 -5.32 -20.51
N ARG A 164 -6.64 -4.47 -20.83
CA ARG A 164 -5.30 -4.89 -21.26
C ARG A 164 -4.23 -3.94 -20.76
N PHE A 165 -3.02 -4.45 -20.62
CA PHE A 165 -1.84 -3.62 -20.42
C PHE A 165 -1.39 -3.03 -21.76
N VAL A 166 -1.14 -1.74 -21.78
CA VAL A 166 -0.63 -1.00 -22.92
C VAL A 166 0.80 -0.58 -22.62
N ARG A 167 1.75 -1.13 -23.36
CA ARG A 167 3.17 -0.77 -23.22
C ARG A 167 3.39 0.64 -23.71
N ILE A 168 4.19 1.39 -22.95
CA ILE A 168 4.55 2.76 -23.27
C ILE A 168 5.92 2.73 -23.91
N PRO A 169 6.10 3.39 -25.08
CA PRO A 169 7.42 3.58 -25.66
C PRO A 169 8.30 4.33 -24.67
N MET A 170 9.37 3.68 -24.20
CA MET A 170 10.34 4.32 -23.32
C MET A 170 11.28 5.18 -24.15
N PRO A 171 11.41 6.47 -23.89
CA PRO A 171 12.62 7.18 -24.30
C PRO A 171 13.81 6.48 -23.65
N ASP A 172 14.99 6.45 -24.29
CA ASP A 172 16.25 5.78 -23.88
C ASP A 172 16.56 5.87 -22.37
N ILE A 173 15.72 5.26 -21.57
CA ILE A 173 15.85 5.30 -20.12
C ILE A 173 16.69 4.09 -19.70
N LYS A 174 17.98 4.29 -19.59
CA LYS A 174 18.93 3.34 -18.97
C LYS A 174 18.53 2.93 -17.53
N MET A 175 17.42 3.49 -17.04
CA MET A 175 16.98 3.49 -15.66
C MET A 175 16.45 2.16 -15.15
N LEU A 176 15.75 1.40 -16.00
CA LEU A 176 15.08 0.19 -15.54
C LEU A 176 16.04 -1.00 -15.38
N LYS A 177 17.29 -0.85 -15.77
CA LYS A 177 18.34 -1.86 -15.55
C LYS A 177 18.80 -1.96 -14.10
N VAL A 178 18.30 -1.08 -13.24
CA VAL A 178 18.66 -0.98 -11.82
C VAL A 178 17.41 -1.19 -10.98
N ASP A 179 17.59 -1.55 -9.75
CA ASP A 179 16.51 -1.67 -8.77
C ASP A 179 15.74 -0.35 -8.68
N VAL A 180 14.44 -0.37 -8.94
CA VAL A 180 13.58 0.81 -9.00
C VAL A 180 12.54 0.74 -7.90
N ARG A 181 12.42 1.80 -7.13
CA ARG A 181 11.29 1.99 -6.21
C ARG A 181 10.21 2.79 -6.92
N ALA A 182 8.95 2.38 -6.75
CA ALA A 182 7.84 3.02 -7.42
C ALA A 182 6.60 3.10 -6.55
N PHE A 183 5.75 4.08 -6.84
CA PHE A 183 4.39 4.14 -6.31
C PHE A 183 3.44 4.83 -7.31
N VAL A 184 2.15 4.61 -7.14
CA VAL A 184 1.09 5.24 -7.92
C VAL A 184 0.31 6.19 -7.02
N THR A 185 0.15 7.44 -7.45
CA THR A 185 -0.62 8.45 -6.70
C THR A 185 -2.13 8.22 -6.82
N ASP A 186 -2.91 8.93 -6.01
CA ASP A 186 -4.38 8.85 -6.05
C ASP A 186 -4.92 9.30 -7.42
N GLU A 187 -4.23 10.23 -8.11
CA GLU A 187 -4.55 10.67 -9.46
C GLU A 187 -4.12 9.68 -10.57
N GLY A 188 -3.48 8.59 -10.19
CA GLY A 188 -3.03 7.55 -11.11
C GLY A 188 -1.67 7.81 -11.78
N GLU A 189 -0.92 8.78 -11.29
CA GLU A 189 0.43 9.05 -11.77
C GLU A 189 1.43 8.05 -11.19
N LEU A 190 2.35 7.58 -12.02
CA LEU A 190 3.45 6.72 -11.60
C LEU A 190 4.68 7.56 -11.29
N TYR A 191 5.23 7.36 -10.10
CA TYR A 191 6.52 7.90 -9.68
C TYR A 191 7.55 6.79 -9.57
N LEU A 192 8.73 7.00 -10.15
CA LEU A 192 9.85 6.07 -10.15
C LEU A 192 11.10 6.70 -9.55
N PHE A 193 11.76 5.93 -8.70
CA PHE A 193 13.04 6.25 -8.09
C PHE A 193 14.05 5.16 -8.43
N PRO A 194 14.91 5.36 -9.43
CA PRO A 194 16.01 4.44 -9.67
C PRO A 194 17.01 4.51 -8.52
N TYR A 195 17.40 3.35 -8.02
CA TYR A 195 18.24 3.22 -6.83
C TYR A 195 19.59 3.95 -6.94
N GLU A 196 20.21 3.95 -8.13
CA GLU A 196 21.55 4.52 -8.31
C GLU A 196 21.58 6.00 -8.69
N SER A 197 20.50 6.54 -9.27
CA SER A 197 20.56 7.90 -9.84
C SER A 197 20.13 8.99 -8.87
N GLY A 198 19.32 8.64 -7.86
CA GLY A 198 18.69 9.63 -7.00
C GLY A 198 17.71 10.57 -7.73
N ASP A 199 17.39 10.26 -9.00
CA ASP A 199 16.43 11.03 -9.79
C ASP A 199 15.01 10.59 -9.48
N LEU A 200 14.05 11.50 -9.64
CA LEU A 200 12.62 11.22 -9.55
C LEU A 200 11.99 11.38 -10.93
N TYR A 201 11.36 10.33 -11.41
CA TYR A 201 10.64 10.35 -12.68
C TYR A 201 9.15 10.25 -12.42
N ARG A 202 8.37 11.07 -13.13
CA ARG A 202 6.92 11.11 -13.06
C ARG A 202 6.33 10.81 -14.42
N PHE A 203 5.41 9.86 -14.45
CA PHE A 203 4.61 9.52 -15.63
C PHE A 203 3.16 9.88 -15.34
N SER A 204 2.58 10.73 -16.19
CA SER A 204 1.16 11.09 -16.12
C SER A 204 0.46 10.75 -17.44
N LEU A 205 -0.78 10.27 -17.35
CA LEU A 205 -1.61 9.98 -18.49
C LEU A 205 -2.38 11.24 -18.88
N ASN A 206 -2.04 11.86 -20.01
CA ASN A 206 -2.63 13.14 -20.40
C ASN A 206 -4.03 13.04 -21.03
N SER A 207 -4.49 11.86 -21.45
CA SER A 207 -5.86 11.63 -21.87
C SER A 207 -6.15 10.13 -22.02
N PHE A 208 -7.35 9.73 -21.64
CA PHE A 208 -7.87 8.35 -21.78
C PHE A 208 -8.41 8.06 -23.18
N ASP A 209 -8.24 8.98 -24.15
CA ASP A 209 -8.82 8.82 -25.46
C ASP A 209 -7.78 8.31 -26.45
N GLN A 210 -8.09 7.12 -26.99
CA GLN A 210 -7.47 6.48 -28.14
C GLN A 210 -5.97 6.11 -28.01
N ASP A 211 -5.68 4.84 -27.89
CA ASP A 211 -4.46 4.07 -28.25
C ASP A 211 -3.07 4.78 -28.24
N THR A 212 -3.01 6.07 -28.01
CA THR A 212 -1.80 6.89 -27.92
C THR A 212 -1.73 7.60 -26.59
N LEU A 213 -1.13 6.91 -25.60
CA LEU A 213 -0.74 7.49 -24.33
C LEU A 213 0.43 8.44 -24.56
N SER A 214 0.19 9.75 -24.52
CA SER A 214 1.28 10.71 -24.41
C SER A 214 1.72 10.78 -22.95
N THR A 215 2.77 10.04 -22.61
CA THR A 215 3.41 10.15 -21.31
C THR A 215 4.32 11.35 -21.28
N ARG A 216 4.11 12.24 -20.35
CA ARG A 216 5.04 13.32 -20.10
C ARG A 216 6.03 12.87 -19.03
N LEU A 217 7.26 12.60 -19.43
CA LEU A 217 8.36 12.42 -18.51
C LEU A 217 8.73 13.80 -17.98
N THR A 218 8.53 14.03 -16.70
CA THR A 218 9.08 15.21 -16.01
C THR A 218 10.11 14.74 -15.02
N THR A 219 11.37 15.09 -15.26
CA THR A 219 12.42 14.99 -14.24
C THR A 219 12.21 16.12 -13.25
N THR A 220 12.06 15.80 -11.98
CA THR A 220 12.11 16.83 -10.95
C THR A 220 13.55 17.13 -10.60
N PRO A 221 13.97 18.41 -10.64
CA PRO A 221 15.38 18.73 -10.43
C PRO A 221 15.83 18.60 -8.98
N SER A 222 17.00 18.06 -8.81
CA SER A 222 18.07 18.48 -7.91
C SER A 222 18.01 18.31 -6.39
N HIS A 223 16.92 18.00 -5.74
CA HIS A 223 16.95 17.86 -4.27
C HIS A 223 17.21 16.44 -3.78
N PHE A 224 17.20 15.46 -4.67
CA PHE A 224 17.41 14.05 -4.39
C PHE A 224 18.75 13.53 -4.92
N HIS A 225 19.57 14.40 -5.52
CA HIS A 225 20.84 14.02 -6.11
C HIS A 225 21.80 13.45 -5.07
N SER A 226 22.34 12.31 -5.39
CA SER A 226 23.49 11.63 -4.80
C SER A 226 23.24 10.55 -3.73
N LYS A 227 22.02 10.29 -3.31
CA LYS A 227 21.77 9.31 -2.25
C LYS A 227 20.89 8.18 -2.75
N GLN A 228 21.30 6.94 -2.49
CA GLN A 228 20.53 5.74 -2.82
C GLN A 228 19.27 5.66 -1.98
N ILE A 229 18.10 5.65 -2.62
CA ILE A 229 16.81 5.52 -1.94
C ILE A 229 16.56 4.06 -1.61
N GLN A 230 16.51 3.73 -0.31
CA GLN A 230 16.33 2.36 0.17
C GLN A 230 14.87 1.92 0.15
N TYR A 231 13.98 2.82 0.53
CA TYR A 231 12.55 2.53 0.65
C TYR A 231 11.73 3.78 0.35
N VAL A 232 10.56 3.59 -0.26
CA VAL A 232 9.58 4.65 -0.49
C VAL A 232 8.19 4.15 -0.12
N CYS A 233 7.40 4.98 0.54
CA CYS A 233 5.97 4.76 0.73
C CYS A 233 5.20 6.02 0.37
N TYR A 234 3.98 5.84 -0.11
CA TYR A 234 3.06 6.91 -0.49
C TYR A 234 1.72 6.73 0.20
N GLN A 235 1.20 7.82 0.74
CA GLN A 235 -0.14 7.87 1.31
C GLN A 235 -0.70 9.29 1.26
N ASN A 236 -1.93 9.46 0.75
CA ASN A 236 -2.69 10.73 0.79
C ASN A 236 -1.92 11.96 0.30
N GLY A 237 -1.26 11.87 -0.84
CA GLY A 237 -0.51 12.99 -1.43
C GLY A 237 0.87 13.23 -0.84
N VAL A 238 1.26 12.46 0.17
CA VAL A 238 2.58 12.56 0.81
C VAL A 238 3.36 11.28 0.54
N PHE A 239 4.61 11.40 0.13
CA PHE A 239 5.53 10.28 0.12
C PHE A 239 6.68 10.48 1.09
N CYS A 240 7.10 9.37 1.68
CA CYS A 240 8.23 9.30 2.58
C CYS A 240 9.26 8.34 2.00
N PHE A 241 10.52 8.66 2.15
CA PHE A 241 11.60 7.76 1.79
C PHE A 241 12.77 7.92 2.76
N TYR A 242 13.59 6.89 2.88
CA TYR A 242 14.89 7.03 3.52
C TYR A 242 16.01 6.64 2.57
N ASP A 243 17.14 7.30 2.75
CA ASP A 243 18.33 7.11 1.92
C ASP A 243 19.32 6.11 2.54
N SER A 244 20.47 5.93 1.90
CA SER A 244 21.55 5.06 2.39
C SER A 244 22.15 5.48 3.72
N ASP A 245 21.98 6.72 4.12
CA ASP A 245 22.46 7.26 5.40
C ASP A 245 21.39 7.17 6.51
N TYR A 246 20.22 6.58 6.18
CA TYR A 246 19.03 6.47 7.04
C TYR A 246 18.37 7.82 7.38
N ASP A 247 18.64 8.86 6.59
CA ASP A 247 17.91 10.11 6.70
C ASP A 247 16.48 9.95 6.17
N LEU A 248 15.48 10.31 6.96
CA LEU A 248 14.07 10.26 6.58
C LEU A 248 13.66 11.57 5.90
N PHE A 249 13.06 11.44 4.72
CA PHE A 249 12.53 12.55 3.96
C PHE A 249 11.02 12.41 3.80
N VAL A 250 10.32 13.53 3.97
CA VAL A 250 8.88 13.64 3.77
C VAL A 250 8.62 14.71 2.72
N TYR A 251 7.85 14.38 1.70
CA TYR A 251 7.56 15.26 0.59
C TYR A 251 6.05 15.30 0.28
N ASP A 252 5.48 16.49 0.28
CA ASP A 252 4.10 16.74 -0.12
C ASP A 252 4.04 17.04 -1.63
N ILE A 253 3.44 16.13 -2.39
CA ILE A 253 3.34 16.27 -3.86
C ILE A 253 2.49 17.49 -4.24
N SER A 254 1.44 17.78 -3.47
CA SER A 254 0.52 18.88 -3.76
C SER A 254 1.18 20.23 -3.63
N ARG A 255 2.06 20.36 -2.66
CA ARG A 255 2.82 21.60 -2.36
C ARG A 255 4.15 21.66 -3.11
N LYS A 256 4.59 20.56 -3.71
CA LYS A 256 5.93 20.42 -4.32
C LYS A 256 7.06 20.87 -3.38
N SER A 257 6.88 20.60 -2.10
CA SER A 257 7.79 21.05 -1.04
C SER A 257 8.14 19.93 -0.07
N LYS A 258 9.37 19.97 0.43
CA LYS A 258 9.79 19.15 1.58
C LYS A 258 9.08 19.68 2.83
N ILE A 259 8.56 18.79 3.64
CA ILE A 259 7.94 19.10 4.93
C ILE A 259 9.02 19.04 6.01
#